data_74ac294c924c1edd4c3d95165eca4ddd
#
_entry.id   74ac294c924c1edd4c3d95165eca4ddd
#
_cell.length_a   1.000
_cell.length_b   1.000
_cell.length_c   1.000
_cell.angle_alpha   90.00
_cell.angle_beta   90.00
_cell.angle_gamma   90.00
#
_symmetry.space_group_name_H-M   'P 1'
#
loop_
_entity.id
_entity.type
_entity.pdbx_description
1 polymer ?
#
loop_
_entity_poly.entity_id
_entity_poly.type
_entity_poly.pdbx_seq_one_letter_code
_entity_poly.pdbx_strand_id
1 'polypeptide(L)'
;LVDTYSLILAFIVVQLAALGALGADLMKDPERRDLSFLSGRVLQIIGWTMIFYRDVLPDGLSVLVGNCAMFAGICLDSASLVAISGGAPRYFRRIYLSAWLLFSGAVALEPLGLISREAIFLVGTLVHGALMVASGWFFVSCPRSSPLRRVLTGFYLSMGLVLGFRAV
;
A
#
# COMPACT_ATOMS: atom_id res chain seq x y z
N LEU A 1 -14.94 -20.91 -5.34
CA LEU A 1 -13.89 -20.39 -4.45
C LEU A 1 -12.77 -19.85 -5.34
N VAL A 2 -12.53 -18.54 -5.28
CA VAL A 2 -11.37 -17.92 -5.96
C VAL A 2 -10.15 -18.35 -5.17
N ASP A 3 -9.19 -18.97 -5.82
CA ASP A 3 -7.94 -19.35 -5.16
C ASP A 3 -7.03 -18.13 -4.93
N THR A 4 -6.13 -18.24 -3.97
CA THR A 4 -5.25 -17.13 -3.59
C THR A 4 -4.35 -16.67 -4.76
N TYR A 5 -3.92 -17.59 -5.61
CA TYR A 5 -3.05 -17.26 -6.76
C TYR A 5 -3.79 -16.45 -7.81
N SER A 6 -5.03 -16.84 -8.14
CA SER A 6 -5.89 -16.09 -9.06
C SER A 6 -6.13 -14.67 -8.54
N LEU A 7 -6.32 -14.50 -7.24
CA LEU A 7 -6.50 -13.19 -6.63
C LEU A 7 -5.23 -12.33 -6.74
N ILE A 8 -4.07 -12.88 -6.41
CA ILE A 8 -2.78 -12.18 -6.52
C ILE A 8 -2.51 -11.79 -7.97
N LEU A 9 -2.74 -12.70 -8.92
CA LEU A 9 -2.57 -12.43 -10.35
C LEU A 9 -3.49 -11.29 -10.82
N ALA A 10 -4.74 -11.29 -10.38
CA ALA A 10 -5.68 -10.21 -10.66
C ALA A 10 -5.17 -8.87 -10.12
N PHE A 11 -4.62 -8.83 -8.90
CA PHE A 11 -4.00 -7.62 -8.35
C PHE A 11 -2.83 -7.13 -9.20
N ILE A 12 -1.92 -8.02 -9.63
CA ILE A 12 -0.79 -7.67 -10.49
C ILE A 12 -1.28 -7.06 -11.80
N VAL A 13 -2.27 -7.68 -12.45
CA VAL A 13 -2.84 -7.19 -13.71
C VAL A 13 -3.48 -5.81 -13.54
N VAL A 14 -4.25 -5.60 -12.48
CA VAL A 14 -4.87 -4.29 -12.17
C VAL A 14 -3.80 -3.23 -11.94
N GLN A 15 -2.72 -3.54 -11.24
CA GLN A 15 -1.62 -2.61 -11.00
C GLN A 15 -0.87 -2.27 -12.29
N LEU A 16 -0.63 -3.24 -13.16
CA LEU A 16 -0.03 -3.01 -14.48
C LEU A 16 -0.91 -2.14 -15.37
N ALA A 17 -2.22 -2.38 -15.38
CA ALA A 17 -3.17 -1.56 -16.13
C ALA A 17 -3.21 -0.11 -15.60
N ALA A 18 -3.20 0.06 -14.27
CA ALA A 18 -3.15 1.37 -13.64
C ALA A 18 -1.82 2.11 -13.96
N LEU A 19 -0.70 1.38 -13.98
CA LEU A 19 0.61 1.93 -14.35
C LEU A 19 0.63 2.37 -15.81
N GLY A 20 0.06 1.57 -16.72
CA GLY A 20 -0.06 1.89 -18.15
C GLY A 20 -0.93 3.14 -18.39
N ALA A 21 -2.08 3.22 -17.73
CA ALA A 21 -2.96 4.38 -17.82
C ALA A 21 -2.29 5.66 -17.28
N LEU A 22 -1.60 5.55 -16.15
CA LEU A 22 -0.84 6.66 -15.56
C LEU A 22 0.31 7.08 -16.47
N GLY A 23 1.06 6.13 -17.03
CA GLY A 23 2.14 6.41 -17.96
C GLY A 23 1.66 7.20 -19.18
N ALA A 24 0.51 6.83 -19.73
CA ALA A 24 -0.11 7.56 -20.85
C ALA A 24 -0.53 8.99 -20.46
N ASP A 25 -0.98 9.20 -19.23
CA ASP A 25 -1.37 10.53 -18.73
C ASP A 25 -0.15 11.41 -18.43
N LEU A 26 0.91 10.83 -17.87
CA LEU A 26 2.18 11.51 -17.61
C LEU A 26 2.92 11.93 -18.90
N MET A 27 2.70 11.23 -20.00
CA MET A 27 3.24 11.64 -21.31
C MET A 27 2.58 12.93 -21.82
N LYS A 28 1.32 13.20 -21.43
CA LYS A 28 0.57 14.40 -21.83
C LYS A 28 0.94 15.63 -21.00
N ASP A 29 1.24 15.43 -19.73
CA ASP A 29 1.57 16.54 -18.79
C ASP A 29 2.77 16.17 -17.91
N PRO A 30 4.02 16.41 -18.40
CA PRO A 30 5.23 16.08 -17.67
C PRO A 30 5.41 16.84 -16.35
N GLU A 31 4.76 17.99 -16.18
CA GLU A 31 4.88 18.81 -14.98
C GLU A 31 4.11 18.21 -13.79
N ARG A 32 3.12 17.35 -14.04
CA ARG A 32 2.34 16.63 -13.04
C ARG A 32 2.97 15.33 -12.55
N ARG A 33 4.25 15.13 -12.76
CA ARG A 33 4.94 13.90 -12.37
C ARG A 33 4.97 13.69 -10.86
N ASP A 34 4.00 12.99 -10.34
CA ASP A 34 4.12 12.41 -8.99
C ASP A 34 4.91 11.11 -9.07
N LEU A 35 6.24 11.25 -9.03
CA LEU A 35 7.15 10.11 -9.02
C LEU A 35 6.92 9.17 -7.83
N SER A 36 6.39 9.68 -6.73
CA SER A 36 6.09 8.88 -5.54
C SER A 36 4.96 7.89 -5.83
N PHE A 37 3.91 8.33 -6.53
CA PHE A 37 2.81 7.46 -6.93
C PHE A 37 3.28 6.36 -7.91
N LEU A 38 4.07 6.75 -8.92
CA LEU A 38 4.64 5.81 -9.88
C LEU A 38 5.53 4.75 -9.17
N SER A 39 6.42 5.22 -8.30
CA SER A 39 7.29 4.35 -7.51
C SER A 39 6.48 3.42 -6.60
N GLY A 40 5.41 3.92 -6.01
CA GLY A 40 4.49 3.13 -5.20
C GLY A 40 3.88 1.97 -5.98
N ARG A 41 3.41 2.22 -7.20
CA ARG A 41 2.85 1.17 -8.08
C ARG A 41 3.89 0.14 -8.49
N VAL A 42 5.08 0.57 -8.86
CA VAL A 42 6.18 -0.36 -9.22
C VAL A 42 6.54 -1.25 -8.03
N LEU A 43 6.66 -0.69 -6.84
CA LEU A 43 6.96 -1.46 -5.63
C LEU A 43 5.85 -2.47 -5.28
N GLN A 44 4.58 -2.10 -5.46
CA GLN A 44 3.47 -3.03 -5.27
C GLN A 44 3.52 -4.19 -6.26
N ILE A 45 3.79 -3.92 -7.55
CA ILE A 45 3.94 -4.96 -8.56
C ILE A 45 5.08 -5.92 -8.19
N ILE A 46 6.25 -5.38 -7.81
CA ILE A 46 7.39 -6.19 -7.36
C ILE A 46 6.99 -7.04 -6.16
N GLY A 47 6.38 -6.43 -5.15
CA GLY A 47 5.97 -7.12 -3.93
C GLY A 47 4.97 -8.25 -4.20
N TRP A 48 3.91 -7.99 -4.94
CA TRP A 48 2.91 -9.00 -5.31
C TRP A 48 3.51 -10.11 -6.16
N THR A 49 4.41 -9.78 -7.08
CA THR A 49 5.11 -10.78 -7.91
C THR A 49 5.98 -11.70 -7.06
N MET A 50 6.72 -11.16 -6.10
CA MET A 50 7.53 -11.97 -5.18
C MET A 50 6.66 -12.88 -4.30
N ILE A 51 5.51 -12.38 -3.82
CA ILE A 51 4.55 -13.18 -3.05
C ILE A 51 3.91 -14.27 -3.91
N PHE A 52 3.64 -13.97 -5.19
CA PHE A 52 3.10 -14.96 -6.14
C PHE A 52 4.06 -16.13 -6.37
N TYR A 53 5.36 -15.84 -6.50
CA TYR A 53 6.41 -16.85 -6.73
C TYR A 53 7.03 -17.37 -5.43
N ARG A 54 6.38 -17.21 -4.28
CA ARG A 54 6.96 -17.57 -2.99
C ARG A 54 7.35 -19.04 -2.86
N ASP A 55 6.66 -19.95 -3.57
CA ASP A 55 6.94 -21.38 -3.52
C ASP A 55 8.16 -21.76 -4.38
N VAL A 56 8.68 -20.82 -5.20
CA VAL A 56 9.86 -21.01 -6.07
C VAL A 56 11.05 -20.18 -5.55
N LEU A 57 10.76 -19.02 -4.93
CA LEU A 57 11.79 -18.12 -4.40
C LEU A 57 12.19 -18.52 -2.99
N PRO A 58 13.43 -18.24 -2.57
CA PRO A 58 13.84 -18.37 -1.18
C PRO A 58 12.92 -17.57 -0.24
N ASP A 59 12.54 -18.16 0.89
CA ASP A 59 11.64 -17.54 1.87
C ASP A 59 12.08 -16.12 2.28
N GLY A 60 13.36 -15.90 2.54
CA GLY A 60 13.88 -14.59 2.91
C GLY A 60 13.66 -13.53 1.82
N LEU A 61 13.66 -13.91 0.55
CA LEU A 61 13.43 -13.01 -0.57
C LEU A 61 11.93 -12.73 -0.74
N SER A 62 11.11 -13.76 -0.77
CA SER A 62 9.67 -13.63 -0.99
C SER A 62 8.96 -13.00 0.20
N VAL A 63 9.30 -13.41 1.41
CA VAL A 63 8.66 -12.93 2.64
C VAL A 63 9.19 -11.55 3.02
N LEU A 64 10.51 -11.39 3.13
CA LEU A 64 11.09 -10.12 3.57
C LEU A 64 10.95 -9.05 2.50
N VAL A 65 11.56 -9.27 1.32
CA VAL A 65 11.61 -8.25 0.27
C VAL A 65 10.22 -8.03 -0.34
N GLY A 66 9.46 -9.08 -0.58
CA GLY A 66 8.11 -9.01 -1.15
C GLY A 66 7.16 -8.20 -0.27
N ASN A 67 7.08 -8.52 1.02
CA ASN A 67 6.21 -7.80 1.95
C ASN A 67 6.68 -6.35 2.18
N CYS A 68 7.98 -6.11 2.34
CA CYS A 68 8.51 -4.75 2.51
C CYS A 68 8.26 -3.88 1.28
N ALA A 69 8.46 -4.40 0.08
CA ALA A 69 8.20 -3.69 -1.17
C ALA A 69 6.71 -3.39 -1.35
N MET A 70 5.85 -4.38 -1.14
CA MET A 70 4.40 -4.21 -1.21
C MET A 70 3.92 -3.12 -0.24
N PHE A 71 4.35 -3.17 1.02
CA PHE A 71 3.94 -2.21 2.03
C PHE A 71 4.51 -0.81 1.78
N ALA A 72 5.76 -0.70 1.32
CA ALA A 72 6.35 0.57 0.87
C ALA A 72 5.53 1.19 -0.26
N GLY A 73 5.12 0.37 -1.24
CA GLY A 73 4.28 0.80 -2.34
C GLY A 73 2.94 1.36 -1.88
N ILE A 74 2.27 0.69 -0.95
CA ILE A 74 1.01 1.16 -0.36
C ILE A 74 1.21 2.50 0.38
N CYS A 75 2.28 2.62 1.16
CA CYS A 75 2.60 3.86 1.86
C CYS A 75 2.84 5.03 0.89
N LEU A 76 3.59 4.80 -0.19
CA LEU A 76 3.87 5.82 -1.21
C LEU A 76 2.60 6.24 -1.96
N ASP A 77 1.77 5.29 -2.37
CA ASP A 77 0.48 5.58 -3.01
C ASP A 77 -0.41 6.44 -2.12
N SER A 78 -0.59 6.00 -0.88
CA SER A 78 -1.45 6.71 0.08
C SER A 78 -0.91 8.12 0.36
N ALA A 79 0.41 8.27 0.55
CA ALA A 79 1.04 9.55 0.77
C ALA A 79 0.88 10.50 -0.44
N SER A 80 1.02 9.96 -1.67
CA SER A 80 0.84 10.71 -2.91
C SER A 80 -0.59 11.17 -3.09
N LEU A 81 -1.58 10.30 -2.87
CA LEU A 81 -3.00 10.66 -2.97
C LEU A 81 -3.37 11.75 -1.96
N VAL A 82 -2.86 11.67 -0.73
CA VAL A 82 -3.05 12.71 0.28
C VAL A 82 -2.37 14.01 -0.14
N ALA A 83 -1.16 13.98 -0.71
CA ALA A 83 -0.46 15.15 -1.20
C ALA A 83 -1.19 15.87 -2.33
N ILE A 84 -1.68 15.11 -3.33
CA ILE A 84 -2.43 15.65 -4.49
C ILE A 84 -3.77 16.26 -4.03
N SER A 85 -4.39 15.71 -2.99
CA SER A 85 -5.73 16.11 -2.57
C SER A 85 -5.81 17.43 -1.82
N GLY A 86 -4.71 18.06 -1.44
CA GLY A 86 -4.78 19.35 -0.74
C GLY A 86 -3.53 19.74 0.03
N GLY A 87 -2.39 19.12 -0.25
CA GLY A 87 -1.13 19.41 0.43
C GLY A 87 -1.07 18.68 1.78
N ALA A 88 -0.47 17.50 1.80
CA ALA A 88 -0.27 16.76 3.03
C ALA A 88 0.61 17.54 4.01
N PRO A 89 0.20 17.68 5.28
CA PRO A 89 1.10 18.18 6.30
C PRO A 89 2.39 17.32 6.34
N ARG A 90 3.53 17.94 6.61
CA ARG A 90 4.84 17.24 6.65
C ARG A 90 4.86 16.04 7.59
N TYR A 91 4.04 16.04 8.62
CA TYR A 91 3.92 14.92 9.57
C TYR A 91 3.29 13.66 8.95
N PHE A 92 2.44 13.79 7.93
CA PHE A 92 1.86 12.62 7.23
C PHE A 92 2.95 11.76 6.62
N ARG A 93 3.91 12.36 5.90
CA ARG A 93 5.05 11.62 5.34
C ARG A 93 5.83 10.88 6.43
N ARG A 94 5.99 11.48 7.62
CA ARG A 94 6.65 10.83 8.74
C ARG A 94 5.85 9.64 9.26
N ILE A 95 4.51 9.75 9.35
CA ILE A 95 3.63 8.65 9.76
C ILE A 95 3.79 7.46 8.83
N TYR A 96 3.72 7.66 7.51
CA TYR A 96 3.89 6.58 6.53
C TYR A 96 5.27 5.94 6.61
N LEU A 97 6.32 6.74 6.73
CA LEU A 97 7.68 6.23 6.88
C LEU A 97 7.84 5.43 8.17
N SER A 98 7.32 5.93 9.29
CA SER A 98 7.37 5.21 10.57
C SER A 98 6.59 3.90 10.52
N ALA A 99 5.42 3.89 9.89
CA ALA A 99 4.61 2.70 9.69
C ALA A 99 5.34 1.65 8.84
N TRP A 100 5.97 2.09 7.75
CA TRP A 100 6.77 1.21 6.91
C TRP A 100 7.97 0.64 7.67
N LEU A 101 8.72 1.46 8.42
CA LEU A 101 9.86 1.01 9.21
C LEU A 101 9.44 0.01 10.29
N LEU A 102 8.33 0.28 10.98
CA LEU A 102 7.78 -0.62 12.00
C LEU A 102 7.42 -1.98 11.41
N PHE A 103 6.70 -1.99 10.29
CA PHE A 103 6.31 -3.23 9.61
C PHE A 103 7.51 -3.98 9.07
N SER A 104 8.43 -3.29 8.37
CA SER A 104 9.64 -3.90 7.83
C SER A 104 10.55 -4.45 8.93
N GLY A 105 10.65 -3.76 10.06
CA GLY A 105 11.34 -4.25 11.25
C GLY A 105 10.72 -5.52 11.79
N ALA A 106 9.39 -5.58 11.91
CA ALA A 106 8.69 -6.79 12.34
C ALA A 106 8.95 -7.97 11.37
N VAL A 107 8.87 -7.73 10.06
CA VAL A 107 9.15 -8.78 9.05
C VAL A 107 10.60 -9.25 9.13
N ALA A 108 11.56 -8.35 9.39
CA ALA A 108 12.98 -8.71 9.51
C ALA A 108 13.28 -9.56 10.77
N LEU A 109 12.44 -9.54 11.79
CA LEU A 109 12.60 -10.33 13.01
C LEU A 109 12.06 -11.77 12.88
N GLU A 110 11.26 -12.06 11.86
CA GLU A 110 10.69 -13.41 11.64
C GLU A 110 11.77 -14.47 11.39
N PRO A 111 12.74 -14.27 10.47
CA PRO A 111 13.79 -15.25 10.23
C PRO A 111 14.69 -15.54 11.44
N LEU A 112 14.70 -14.61 12.42
CA LEU A 112 15.40 -14.76 13.69
C LEU A 112 14.59 -15.52 14.75
N GLY A 113 13.35 -15.92 14.43
CA GLY A 113 12.44 -16.58 15.35
C GLY A 113 11.93 -15.71 16.50
N LEU A 114 12.11 -14.38 16.41
CA LEU A 114 11.70 -13.43 17.45
C LEU A 114 10.22 -13.03 17.36
N ILE A 115 9.63 -13.19 16.17
CA ILE A 115 8.22 -12.87 15.91
C ILE A 115 7.62 -13.99 15.04
N SER A 116 6.38 -14.41 15.34
CA SER A 116 5.69 -15.42 14.53
C SER A 116 5.07 -14.79 13.26
N ARG A 117 4.82 -15.63 12.24
CA ARG A 117 4.16 -15.19 10.98
C ARG A 117 2.77 -14.60 11.23
N GLU A 118 2.03 -15.18 12.18
CA GLU A 118 0.71 -14.69 12.57
C GLU A 118 0.80 -13.28 13.18
N ALA A 119 1.81 -13.04 14.03
CA ALA A 119 2.03 -11.72 14.61
C ALA A 119 2.40 -10.68 13.55
N ILE A 120 3.22 -11.03 12.55
CA ILE A 120 3.54 -10.15 11.41
C ILE A 120 2.28 -9.83 10.61
N PHE A 121 1.47 -10.85 10.32
CA PHE A 121 0.21 -10.66 9.62
C PHE A 121 -0.73 -9.73 10.38
N LEU A 122 -0.86 -9.91 11.68
CA LEU A 122 -1.66 -9.07 12.56
C LEU A 122 -1.14 -7.63 12.55
N VAL A 123 0.16 -7.43 12.79
CA VAL A 123 0.80 -6.10 12.77
C VAL A 123 0.60 -5.42 11.42
N GLY A 124 0.86 -6.13 10.33
CA GLY A 124 0.69 -5.62 8.96
C GLY A 124 -0.75 -5.18 8.70
N THR A 125 -1.72 -6.00 9.09
CA THR A 125 -3.14 -5.71 8.91
C THR A 125 -3.58 -4.50 9.73
N LEU A 126 -3.17 -4.41 10.99
CA LEU A 126 -3.51 -3.28 11.88
C LEU A 126 -2.87 -1.98 11.41
N VAL A 127 -1.58 -2.01 11.06
CA VAL A 127 -0.86 -0.81 10.58
C VAL A 127 -1.45 -0.34 9.26
N HIS A 128 -1.74 -1.26 8.33
CA HIS A 128 -2.37 -0.92 7.05
C HIS A 128 -3.78 -0.36 7.26
N GLY A 129 -4.60 -1.00 8.08
CA GLY A 129 -5.93 -0.51 8.43
C GLY A 129 -5.88 0.89 9.04
N ALA A 130 -4.97 1.14 9.98
CA ALA A 130 -4.78 2.46 10.59
C ALA A 130 -4.37 3.53 9.56
N LEU A 131 -3.46 3.20 8.62
CA LEU A 131 -3.06 4.12 7.54
C LEU A 131 -4.22 4.43 6.60
N MET A 132 -5.05 3.43 6.27
CA MET A 132 -6.25 3.62 5.45
C MET A 132 -7.26 4.55 6.15
N VAL A 133 -7.54 4.31 7.42
CA VAL A 133 -8.44 5.17 8.21
C VAL A 133 -7.88 6.60 8.30
N ALA A 134 -6.60 6.77 8.59
CA ALA A 134 -5.96 8.08 8.65
C ALA A 134 -6.04 8.84 7.32
N SER A 135 -5.83 8.15 6.19
CA SER A 135 -5.97 8.73 4.84
C SER A 135 -7.41 9.12 4.56
N GLY A 136 -8.36 8.24 4.86
CA GLY A 136 -9.79 8.50 4.72
C GLY A 136 -10.24 9.70 5.56
N TRP A 137 -9.80 9.78 6.81
CA TRP A 137 -10.08 10.91 7.70
C TRP A 137 -9.52 12.22 7.15
N PHE A 138 -8.29 12.19 6.62
CA PHE A 138 -7.71 13.37 5.96
C PHE A 138 -8.58 13.84 4.79
N PHE A 139 -9.08 12.92 3.95
CA PHE A 139 -9.97 13.27 2.85
C PHE A 139 -11.30 13.87 3.32
N VAL A 140 -11.87 13.43 4.43
CA VAL A 140 -13.07 14.04 5.04
C VAL A 140 -12.78 15.46 5.51
N SER A 141 -11.68 15.64 6.22
CA SER A 141 -11.35 16.89 6.94
C SER A 141 -10.93 18.04 6.03
N CYS A 142 -10.63 17.78 4.77
CA CYS A 142 -10.16 18.82 3.87
C CYS A 142 -11.33 19.58 3.21
N PRO A 143 -11.33 20.92 3.18
CA PRO A 143 -12.48 21.76 2.77
C PRO A 143 -12.80 21.70 1.27
N ARG A 144 -11.88 21.27 0.42
CA ARG A 144 -12.10 21.17 -1.03
C ARG A 144 -12.76 19.83 -1.36
N SER A 145 -14.07 19.76 -1.52
CA SER A 145 -14.78 18.55 -1.93
C SER A 145 -14.76 18.38 -3.44
N SER A 146 -14.07 17.35 -3.95
CA SER A 146 -14.24 16.87 -5.32
C SER A 146 -14.96 15.52 -5.33
N PRO A 147 -15.66 15.13 -6.43
CA PRO A 147 -16.26 13.80 -6.54
C PRO A 147 -15.25 12.67 -6.31
N LEU A 148 -14.06 12.79 -6.89
CA LEU A 148 -12.96 11.84 -6.70
C LEU A 148 -12.60 11.67 -5.22
N ARG A 149 -12.56 12.74 -4.48
CA ARG A 149 -12.23 12.73 -3.07
C ARG A 149 -13.27 11.98 -2.24
N ARG A 150 -14.57 12.15 -2.52
CA ARG A 150 -15.65 11.40 -1.86
C ARG A 150 -15.51 9.90 -2.11
N VAL A 151 -15.19 9.52 -3.34
CA VAL A 151 -14.93 8.12 -3.71
C VAL A 151 -13.72 7.58 -2.97
N LEU A 152 -12.60 8.31 -2.94
CA LEU A 152 -11.39 7.92 -2.21
C LEU A 152 -11.66 7.81 -0.70
N THR A 153 -12.40 8.75 -0.11
CA THR A 153 -12.82 8.67 1.30
C THR A 153 -13.58 7.38 1.58
N GLY A 154 -14.62 7.09 0.80
CA GLY A 154 -15.41 5.87 0.95
C GLY A 154 -14.54 4.61 0.82
N PHE A 155 -13.68 4.56 -0.18
CA PHE A 155 -12.79 3.45 -0.42
C PHE A 155 -11.82 3.22 0.75
N TYR A 156 -11.10 4.27 1.19
CA TYR A 156 -10.10 4.15 2.26
C TYR A 156 -10.73 3.79 3.60
N LEU A 157 -11.86 4.39 3.97
CA LEU A 157 -12.55 4.05 5.21
C LEU A 157 -13.11 2.64 5.18
N SER A 158 -13.72 2.21 4.08
CA SER A 158 -14.24 0.85 3.94
C SER A 158 -13.12 -0.19 4.02
N MET A 159 -12.00 0.03 3.31
CA MET A 159 -10.86 -0.87 3.35
C MET A 159 -10.22 -0.92 4.74
N GLY A 160 -10.09 0.23 5.42
CA GLY A 160 -9.57 0.28 6.78
C GLY A 160 -10.43 -0.50 7.77
N LEU A 161 -11.77 -0.41 7.65
CA LEU A 161 -12.70 -1.18 8.47
C LEU A 161 -12.61 -2.69 8.17
N VAL A 162 -12.59 -3.09 6.89
CA VAL A 162 -12.47 -4.51 6.51
C VAL A 162 -11.18 -5.11 7.04
N LEU A 163 -10.06 -4.39 6.93
CA LEU A 163 -8.78 -4.85 7.48
C LEU A 163 -8.82 -4.90 9.02
N GLY A 164 -9.44 -3.94 9.68
CA GLY A 164 -9.62 -3.96 11.13
C GLY A 164 -10.42 -5.17 11.61
N PHE A 165 -11.52 -5.49 10.94
CA PHE A 165 -12.33 -6.68 11.27
C PHE A 165 -11.62 -8.02 10.98
N ARG A 166 -10.73 -8.05 10.00
CA ARG A 166 -9.95 -9.25 9.69
C ARG A 166 -8.85 -9.54 10.72
N ALA A 167 -8.44 -8.52 11.49
CA ALA A 167 -7.40 -8.64 12.51
C ALA A 167 -7.92 -9.17 13.85
N VAL A 168 -9.24 -9.19 14.06
CA VAL A 168 -9.95 -9.73 15.24
C VAL A 168 -10.44 -11.15 14.95
#